data_d907cd283e28f75b655b99bfb1ec5c87
#
_entry.id   d907cd283e28f75b655b99bfb1ec5c87
#
_cell.length_a   1.000
_cell.length_b   1.000
_cell.length_c   1.000
_cell.angle_alpha   90.00
_cell.angle_beta   90.00
_cell.angle_gamma   90.00
#
_symmetry.space_group_name_H-M   'P 1'
#
loop_
_entity.id
_entity.type
_entity.pdbx_description
1 polymer ?
#
loop_
_entity_poly.entity_id
_entity_poly.type
_entity_poly.pdbx_seq_one_letter_code
_entity_poly.pdbx_strand_id
1 'polypeptide(L)'
;MDNLLLMLAPLFSSKLLLVLFFGTLFGLILGVLPGLGPTTGGALILPFTMTLDPLSAIVLLTSIYCAGTYGGAITAVLINTPGTPAAAAAAAGVPGAVSYTHLTLPTTPYV
;
A
#
# COMPACT_ATOMS: atom_id res chain seq x y z
N MET A 1 -13.23 10.33 -27.46
CA MET A 1 -13.86 10.61 -26.17
C MET A 1 -14.85 9.51 -25.76
N ASP A 2 -15.76 9.15 -26.64
CA ASP A 2 -16.75 8.11 -26.32
C ASP A 2 -16.12 6.74 -26.04
N ASN A 3 -15.07 6.37 -26.77
CA ASN A 3 -14.34 5.11 -26.54
C ASN A 3 -13.64 5.10 -25.17
N LEU A 4 -13.13 6.24 -24.74
CA LEU A 4 -12.50 6.38 -23.43
C LEU A 4 -13.52 6.24 -22.30
N LEU A 5 -14.69 6.87 -22.45
CA LEU A 5 -15.80 6.77 -21.49
C LEU A 5 -16.32 5.33 -21.41
N LEU A 6 -16.45 4.64 -22.54
CA LEU A 6 -16.88 3.24 -22.58
C LEU A 6 -15.84 2.32 -21.92
N MET A 7 -14.56 2.63 -22.02
CA MET A 7 -13.49 1.89 -21.36
C MET A 7 -13.45 2.16 -19.86
N LEU A 8 -13.79 3.38 -19.44
CA LEU A 8 -13.79 3.76 -18.02
C LEU A 8 -15.07 3.37 -17.29
N ALA A 9 -16.17 3.25 -18.02
CA ALA A 9 -17.47 2.90 -17.42
C ALA A 9 -17.45 1.60 -16.58
N PRO A 10 -16.80 0.51 -17.02
CA PRO A 10 -16.70 -0.70 -16.20
C PRO A 10 -15.94 -0.49 -14.89
N LEU A 11 -15.01 0.47 -14.83
CA LEU A 11 -14.24 0.77 -13.63
C LEU A 11 -15.10 1.35 -12.51
N PHE A 12 -16.22 1.97 -12.85
CA PHE A 12 -17.17 2.53 -11.90
C PHE A 12 -18.32 1.56 -11.57
N SER A 13 -18.23 0.31 -12.01
CA SER A 13 -19.25 -0.68 -11.66
C SER A 13 -19.18 -0.98 -10.15
N SER A 14 -20.34 -1.21 -9.53
CA SER A 14 -20.42 -1.53 -8.11
C SER A 14 -19.59 -2.76 -7.73
N LYS A 15 -19.50 -3.73 -8.64
CA LYS A 15 -18.67 -4.93 -8.45
C LYS A 15 -17.20 -4.59 -8.29
N LEU A 16 -16.65 -3.75 -9.17
CA LEU A 16 -15.25 -3.36 -9.13
C LEU A 16 -14.95 -2.46 -7.92
N LEU A 17 -15.88 -1.59 -7.55
CA LEU A 17 -15.75 -0.78 -6.35
C LEU A 17 -15.67 -1.63 -5.08
N LEU A 18 -16.48 -2.68 -4.99
CA LEU A 18 -16.41 -3.62 -3.87
C LEU A 18 -15.08 -4.38 -3.86
N VAL A 19 -14.63 -4.85 -5.00
CA VAL A 19 -13.34 -5.53 -5.13
C VAL A 19 -12.19 -4.61 -4.72
N LEU A 20 -12.23 -3.37 -5.16
CA LEU A 20 -11.25 -2.35 -4.79
C LEU A 20 -11.26 -2.10 -3.28
N PHE A 21 -12.42 -1.95 -2.69
CA PHE A 21 -12.58 -1.70 -1.26
C PHE A 21 -12.02 -2.86 -0.42
N PHE A 22 -12.43 -4.09 -0.72
CA PHE A 22 -11.94 -5.27 -0.01
C PHE A 22 -10.45 -5.50 -0.24
N GLY A 23 -9.96 -5.29 -1.46
CA GLY A 23 -8.54 -5.39 -1.79
C GLY A 23 -7.70 -4.38 -1.02
N THR A 24 -8.17 -3.14 -0.93
CA THR A 24 -7.50 -2.08 -0.18
C THR A 24 -7.45 -2.39 1.31
N LEU A 25 -8.59 -2.79 1.87
CA LEU A 25 -8.68 -3.14 3.29
C LEU A 25 -7.76 -4.33 3.62
N PHE A 26 -7.83 -5.38 2.82
CA PHE A 26 -7.02 -6.57 3.00
C PHE A 26 -5.51 -6.28 2.82
N GLY A 27 -5.17 -5.52 1.79
CA GLY A 27 -3.79 -5.08 1.55
C GLY A 27 -3.24 -4.24 2.69
N LEU A 28 -4.04 -3.33 3.24
CA LEU A 28 -3.65 -2.50 4.37
C LEU A 28 -3.36 -3.35 5.62
N ILE A 29 -4.25 -4.29 5.93
CA ILE A 29 -4.09 -5.20 7.08
C ILE A 29 -2.80 -6.02 6.93
N LEU A 30 -2.57 -6.61 5.76
CA LEU A 30 -1.37 -7.40 5.50
C LEU A 30 -0.10 -6.54 5.51
N GLY A 31 -0.20 -5.32 5.00
CA GLY A 31 0.94 -4.39 4.99
C GLY A 31 1.35 -3.93 6.37
N VAL A 32 0.39 -3.76 7.28
CA VAL A 32 0.67 -3.35 8.66
C VAL A 32 1.38 -4.46 9.46
N LEU A 33 1.19 -5.73 9.07
CA LEU A 33 1.86 -6.83 9.75
C LEU A 33 3.33 -6.91 9.31
N PRO A 34 4.28 -6.75 10.22
CA PRO A 34 5.71 -6.81 9.88
C PRO A 34 6.08 -8.21 9.37
N GLY A 35 6.79 -8.25 8.25
CA GLY A 35 7.16 -9.51 7.60
C GLY A 35 6.15 -10.03 6.57
N LEU A 36 4.93 -9.48 6.53
CA LEU A 36 3.93 -9.81 5.52
C LEU A 36 3.78 -8.61 4.58
N GLY A 37 4.61 -8.54 3.58
CA GLY A 37 4.55 -7.46 2.60
C GLY A 37 3.44 -7.64 1.56
N PRO A 38 3.25 -6.64 0.69
CA PRO A 38 2.26 -6.70 -0.38
C PRO A 38 2.49 -7.85 -1.35
N THR A 39 3.72 -8.30 -1.52
CA THR A 39 4.07 -9.48 -2.33
C THR A 39 3.49 -10.76 -1.74
N THR A 40 3.59 -10.92 -0.43
CA THR A 40 2.99 -12.07 0.28
C THR A 40 1.47 -12.03 0.18
N GLY A 41 0.88 -10.84 0.36
CA GLY A 41 -0.56 -10.64 0.20
C GLY A 41 -1.04 -10.98 -1.21
N GLY A 42 -0.30 -10.53 -2.22
CA GLY A 42 -0.58 -10.88 -3.62
C GLY A 42 -0.47 -12.38 -3.88
N ALA A 43 0.57 -13.02 -3.36
CA ALA A 43 0.78 -14.46 -3.52
C ALA A 43 -0.34 -15.29 -2.87
N LEU A 44 -0.81 -14.88 -1.69
CA LEU A 44 -1.92 -15.55 -1.00
C LEU A 44 -3.23 -15.46 -1.78
N ILE A 45 -3.47 -14.32 -2.43
CA ILE A 45 -4.73 -14.10 -3.12
C ILE A 45 -4.69 -14.56 -4.59
N LEU A 46 -3.50 -14.87 -5.10
CA LEU A 46 -3.32 -15.28 -6.48
C LEU A 46 -4.23 -16.45 -6.89
N PRO A 47 -4.33 -17.55 -6.13
CA PRO A 47 -5.26 -18.64 -6.49
C PRO A 47 -6.71 -18.18 -6.55
N PHE A 48 -7.09 -17.21 -5.71
CA PHE A 48 -8.43 -16.65 -5.68
C PHE A 48 -8.73 -15.80 -6.92
N THR A 49 -7.72 -15.12 -7.45
CA THR A 49 -7.88 -14.29 -8.66
C THR A 49 -8.17 -15.13 -9.90
N MET A 50 -7.81 -16.42 -9.91
CA MET A 50 -8.11 -17.31 -11.02
C MET A 50 -9.61 -17.56 -11.19
N THR A 51 -10.41 -17.35 -10.15
CA THR A 51 -11.87 -17.48 -10.20
C THR A 51 -12.57 -16.17 -10.56
N LEU A 52 -11.84 -15.07 -10.60
CA LEU A 52 -12.36 -13.75 -10.92
C LEU A 52 -12.17 -13.40 -12.38
N ASP A 53 -12.95 -12.42 -12.86
CA ASP A 53 -12.74 -11.84 -14.18
C ASP A 53 -11.34 -11.20 -14.26
N PRO A 54 -10.70 -11.19 -15.45
CA PRO A 54 -9.36 -10.61 -15.58
C PRO A 54 -9.26 -9.16 -15.08
N LEU A 55 -10.27 -8.36 -15.34
CA LEU A 55 -10.31 -6.96 -14.90
C LEU A 55 -10.39 -6.85 -13.37
N SER A 56 -11.28 -7.64 -12.75
CA SER A 56 -11.43 -7.69 -11.29
C SER A 56 -10.14 -8.20 -10.61
N ALA A 57 -9.49 -9.19 -11.20
CA ALA A 57 -8.23 -9.73 -10.70
C ALA A 57 -7.11 -8.70 -10.70
N ILE A 58 -6.97 -7.93 -11.78
CA ILE A 58 -5.97 -6.86 -11.89
C ILE A 58 -6.25 -5.76 -10.86
N VAL A 59 -7.50 -5.33 -10.74
CA VAL A 59 -7.89 -4.32 -9.75
C VAL A 59 -7.61 -4.80 -8.33
N LEU A 60 -7.94 -6.04 -8.03
CA LEU A 60 -7.70 -6.64 -6.71
C LEU A 60 -6.22 -6.69 -6.37
N LEU A 61 -5.39 -7.21 -7.27
CA LEU A 61 -3.95 -7.33 -7.04
C LEU A 61 -3.29 -5.95 -6.91
N THR A 62 -3.67 -5.01 -7.76
CA THR A 62 -3.15 -3.64 -7.72
C THR A 62 -3.52 -2.94 -6.41
N SER A 63 -4.77 -3.08 -5.97
CA SER A 63 -5.22 -2.47 -4.72
C SER A 63 -4.51 -3.07 -3.50
N ILE A 64 -4.32 -4.37 -3.46
CA ILE A 64 -3.57 -5.05 -2.39
C ILE A 64 -2.11 -4.58 -2.37
N TYR A 65 -1.48 -4.48 -3.54
CA TYR A 65 -0.10 -4.02 -3.64
C TYR A 65 0.06 -2.58 -3.16
N CYS A 66 -0.78 -1.68 -3.63
CA CYS A 66 -0.74 -0.26 -3.23
C CYS A 66 -1.02 -0.09 -1.73
N ALA A 67 -2.08 -0.71 -1.24
CA ALA A 67 -2.47 -0.62 0.16
C ALA A 67 -1.46 -1.30 1.08
N GLY A 68 -0.92 -2.44 0.66
CA GLY A 68 0.11 -3.16 1.41
C GLY A 68 1.42 -2.39 1.52
N THR A 69 1.83 -1.73 0.45
CA THR A 69 3.01 -0.86 0.46
C THR A 69 2.82 0.31 1.43
N TYR A 70 1.63 0.90 1.40
CA TYR A 70 1.29 2.00 2.31
C TYR A 70 1.24 1.53 3.77
N GLY A 71 0.60 0.39 4.03
CA GLY A 71 0.55 -0.23 5.36
C GLY A 71 1.94 -0.52 5.91
N GLY A 72 2.83 -1.05 5.08
CA GLY A 72 4.23 -1.30 5.46
C GLY A 72 5.00 -0.03 5.81
N ALA A 73 4.71 1.08 5.13
CA ALA A 73 5.31 2.36 5.45
C ALA A 73 4.83 2.89 6.82
N ILE A 74 3.56 2.67 7.16
CA ILE A 74 3.01 3.08 8.46
C ILE A 74 3.76 2.40 9.61
N THR A 75 3.94 1.07 9.55
CA THR A 75 4.67 0.34 10.59
C THR A 75 6.16 0.68 10.62
N ALA A 76 6.75 0.93 9.47
CA ALA A 76 8.13 1.37 9.38
C ALA A 76 8.37 2.68 10.14
N VAL A 77 7.45 3.62 10.00
CA VAL A 77 7.56 4.93 10.66
C VAL A 77 7.21 4.84 12.15
N LEU A 78 6.14 4.11 12.50
CA LEU A 78 5.64 4.08 13.87
C LEU A 78 6.49 3.23 14.81
N ILE A 79 6.87 2.04 14.38
CA ILE A 79 7.59 1.08 15.23
C ILE A 79 8.97 0.71 14.71
N ASN A 80 9.44 1.40 13.69
CA ASN A 80 10.75 1.20 13.06
C ASN A 80 10.96 -0.24 12.57
N THR A 81 9.88 -0.91 12.17
CA THR A 81 9.92 -2.27 11.63
C THR A 81 9.38 -2.26 10.21
N PRO A 82 10.25 -2.34 9.18
CA PRO A 82 9.79 -2.29 7.80
C PRO A 82 9.04 -3.56 7.40
N GLY A 83 7.84 -3.40 6.85
CA GLY A 83 7.06 -4.48 6.27
C GLY A 83 7.44 -4.78 4.82
N THR A 84 8.10 -3.84 4.15
CA THR A 84 8.55 -3.98 2.76
C THR A 84 9.97 -3.47 2.60
N PRO A 85 10.69 -3.90 1.53
CA PRO A 85 12.02 -3.34 1.23
C PRO A 85 11.99 -1.82 1.01
N ALA A 86 10.93 -1.31 0.38
CA ALA A 86 10.77 0.13 0.18
C ALA A 86 10.55 0.87 1.51
N ALA A 87 9.85 0.24 2.45
CA ALA A 87 9.60 0.81 3.77
C ALA A 87 10.85 0.82 4.65
N ALA A 88 11.89 0.04 4.32
CA ALA A 88 13.16 0.07 5.03
C ALA A 88 13.83 1.46 4.96
N ALA A 89 13.71 2.14 3.82
CA ALA A 89 14.21 3.50 3.67
C ALA A 89 13.42 4.48 4.55
N ALA A 90 12.10 4.31 4.66
CA ALA A 90 11.27 5.11 5.54
C ALA A 90 11.58 4.87 7.02
N ALA A 91 11.82 3.61 7.39
CA ALA A 91 12.21 3.25 8.76
C ALA A 91 13.54 3.90 9.17
N ALA A 92 14.50 3.97 8.26
CA ALA A 92 15.79 4.58 8.53
C ALA A 92 15.75 6.11 8.47
N GLY A 93 15.04 6.66 7.51
CA GLY A 93 15.06 8.09 7.21
C GLY A 93 14.13 8.94 8.05
N VAL A 94 12.86 8.54 8.15
CA VAL A 94 11.84 9.40 8.80
C VAL A 94 12.07 9.57 10.30
N PRO A 95 12.31 8.52 11.11
CA PRO A 95 12.60 8.71 12.52
C PRO A 95 13.83 9.55 12.76
N GLY A 96 14.89 9.36 11.97
CA GLY A 96 16.09 10.16 12.03
C GLY A 96 15.83 11.62 11.68
N ALA A 97 15.09 11.89 10.63
CA ALA A 97 14.73 13.24 10.21
C ALA A 97 13.87 13.96 11.25
N VAL A 98 12.88 13.27 11.82
CA VAL A 98 12.03 13.86 12.88
C VAL A 98 12.84 14.17 14.11
N SER A 99 13.66 13.23 14.58
CA SER A 99 14.54 13.44 15.73
C SER A 99 15.49 14.63 15.48
N TYR A 100 16.09 14.67 14.30
CA TYR A 100 16.99 15.76 13.91
C TYR A 100 16.31 17.12 13.91
N THR A 101 15.14 17.24 13.31
CA THR A 101 14.40 18.50 13.27
C THR A 101 13.95 18.95 14.64
N HIS A 102 13.48 18.05 15.52
CA HIS A 102 13.03 18.40 16.86
C HIS A 102 14.18 18.73 17.80
N LEU A 103 15.32 18.09 17.66
CA LEU A 103 16.48 18.32 18.54
C LEU A 103 17.36 19.50 18.07
N THR A 104 17.53 19.67 16.76
CA THR A 104 18.46 20.66 16.25
C THR A 104 17.82 22.00 15.92
N LEU A 105 16.58 22.07 15.48
CA LEU A 105 15.91 23.31 15.13
C LEU A 105 15.85 24.33 16.28
N PRO A 106 15.55 23.92 17.55
CA PRO A 106 15.55 24.86 18.66
C PRO A 106 16.94 25.34 19.05
N THR A 107 17.97 24.53 18.82
CA THR A 107 19.34 24.83 19.27
C THR A 107 20.22 25.41 18.18
N THR A 108 20.10 24.91 16.96
CA THR A 108 20.89 25.31 15.80
C THR A 108 20.03 25.39 14.55
N PRO A 109 19.22 26.47 14.37
CA PRO A 109 18.26 26.53 13.29
C PRO A 109 18.86 26.56 11.89
N TYR A 110 20.17 26.69 11.75
CA TYR A 110 20.88 26.73 10.47
C TYR A 110 21.62 25.43 10.13
N VAL A 111 21.56 24.47 10.98
CA VAL A 111 22.16 23.17 10.79
C VAL A 111 21.10 22.10 10.78
#